data_c28720528d19e202b8f78cd8c0132f9e
#
_entry.id   c28720528d19e202b8f78cd8c0132f9e
#
_cell.length_a   1.000
_cell.length_b   1.000
_cell.length_c   1.000
_cell.angle_alpha   90.00
_cell.angle_beta   90.00
_cell.angle_gamma   90.00
#
_symmetry.space_group_name_H-M   'P 1'
#
loop_
_entity.id
_entity.type
_entity.pdbx_description
1 polymer ?
#
loop_
_entity_poly.entity_id
_entity_poly.type
_entity_poly.pdbx_seq_one_letter_code
_entity_poly.pdbx_strand_id
1 'polypeptide(L)'
;NSFSIVISPFQSEGRKAFTVAHELGHLFLHMGFGVDPDLWSQQNDTIYRRFGTSEQEYQANEFAAALLMPQKEYLSELLRNKTDDGKVCISEIADYFHVSNAAAGNRGKFLGYLI
;
A
#
# COMPACT_ATOMS: atom_id res chain seq x y z
N ASN A 1 -13.96 5.76 -19.62
CA ASN A 1 -12.63 5.80 -18.96
C ASN A 1 -12.71 6.06 -17.46
N SER A 2 -13.77 5.59 -16.86
CA SER A 2 -13.90 5.62 -15.40
C SER A 2 -13.61 4.25 -14.82
N PHE A 3 -13.26 4.23 -13.55
CA PHE A 3 -13.08 3.01 -12.81
C PHE A 3 -13.69 3.17 -11.42
N SER A 4 -14.00 2.05 -10.79
CA SER A 4 -14.41 2.04 -9.39
C SER A 4 -13.73 0.90 -8.67
N ILE A 5 -13.46 1.10 -7.39
CA ILE A 5 -12.83 0.11 -6.53
C ILE A 5 -13.86 -0.36 -5.52
N VAL A 6 -14.11 -1.67 -5.51
CA VAL A 6 -15.07 -2.27 -4.58
C VAL A 6 -14.30 -2.78 -3.37
N ILE A 7 -14.68 -2.30 -2.20
CA ILE A 7 -14.06 -2.70 -0.95
C ILE A 7 -15.12 -3.24 0.01
N SER A 8 -14.70 -4.12 0.92
CA SER A 8 -15.59 -4.64 1.94
C SER A 8 -15.95 -3.55 2.95
N PRO A 9 -17.25 -3.36 3.27
CA PRO A 9 -17.65 -2.37 4.27
C PRO A 9 -17.27 -2.77 5.70
N PHE A 10 -16.83 -4.01 5.89
CA PHE A 10 -16.49 -4.52 7.21
C PHE A 10 -15.03 -4.36 7.57
N GLN A 11 -14.21 -3.81 6.67
CA GLN A 11 -12.81 -3.56 6.96
C GLN A 11 -12.65 -2.32 7.85
N SER A 12 -11.56 -2.28 8.64
CA SER A 12 -11.18 -1.07 9.36
C SER A 12 -10.79 0.04 8.38
N GLU A 13 -10.80 1.30 8.82
CA GLU A 13 -10.44 2.42 7.97
C GLU A 13 -9.01 2.30 7.42
N GLY A 14 -8.05 1.87 8.26
CA GLY A 14 -6.69 1.66 7.80
C GLY A 14 -6.59 0.56 6.75
N ARG A 15 -7.38 -0.51 6.92
CA ARG A 15 -7.40 -1.60 5.96
C ARG A 15 -8.07 -1.18 4.65
N LYS A 16 -9.12 -0.37 4.71
CA LYS A 16 -9.75 0.20 3.51
C LYS A 16 -8.77 1.04 2.71
N ALA A 17 -8.02 1.90 3.38
CA ALA A 17 -7.03 2.74 2.74
C ALA A 17 -5.96 1.89 2.03
N PHE A 18 -5.47 0.85 2.69
CA PHE A 18 -4.49 -0.05 2.09
C PHE A 18 -5.07 -0.80 0.89
N THR A 19 -6.32 -1.28 1.01
CA THR A 19 -6.99 -1.97 -0.09
C THR A 19 -7.13 -1.06 -1.31
N VAL A 20 -7.56 0.19 -1.11
CA VAL A 20 -7.66 1.16 -2.21
C VAL A 20 -6.30 1.41 -2.84
N ALA A 21 -5.27 1.63 -2.03
CA ALA A 21 -3.91 1.87 -2.53
C ALA A 21 -3.36 0.66 -3.29
N HIS A 22 -3.64 -0.56 -2.81
CA HIS A 22 -3.26 -1.80 -3.48
C HIS A 22 -3.92 -1.91 -4.87
N GLU A 23 -5.23 -1.63 -4.93
CA GLU A 23 -5.95 -1.65 -6.21
C GLU A 23 -5.45 -0.57 -7.16
N LEU A 24 -5.09 0.61 -6.64
CA LEU A 24 -4.44 1.64 -7.45
C LEU A 24 -3.10 1.15 -8.00
N GLY A 25 -2.37 0.35 -7.23
CA GLY A 25 -1.14 -0.27 -7.71
C GLY A 25 -1.37 -1.13 -8.93
N HIS A 26 -2.38 -2.00 -8.89
CA HIS A 26 -2.75 -2.79 -10.07
C HIS A 26 -3.18 -1.91 -11.22
N LEU A 27 -3.96 -0.88 -10.95
CA LEU A 27 -4.46 0.02 -11.97
C LEU A 27 -3.32 0.70 -12.74
N PHE A 28 -2.34 1.23 -12.04
CA PHE A 28 -1.22 1.95 -12.66
C PHE A 28 -0.17 1.00 -13.22
N LEU A 29 0.19 -0.05 -12.49
CA LEU A 29 1.32 -0.91 -12.85
C LEU A 29 0.93 -2.03 -13.81
N HIS A 30 -0.29 -2.53 -13.73
CA HIS A 30 -0.69 -3.73 -14.45
C HIS A 30 -1.79 -3.52 -15.47
N MET A 31 -2.57 -2.45 -15.34
CA MET A 31 -3.68 -2.15 -16.25
C MET A 31 -3.39 -0.95 -17.17
N GLY A 32 -2.35 -0.20 -16.90
CA GLY A 32 -1.88 0.87 -17.79
C GLY A 32 -2.56 2.22 -17.62
N PHE A 33 -3.44 2.38 -16.63
CA PHE A 33 -4.14 3.66 -16.44
C PHE A 33 -3.15 4.81 -16.25
N GLY A 34 -3.27 5.84 -17.11
CA GLY A 34 -2.41 7.02 -17.01
C GLY A 34 -0.95 6.81 -17.40
N VAL A 35 -0.53 5.56 -17.67
CA VAL A 35 0.86 5.21 -17.95
C VAL A 35 1.00 4.62 -19.34
N ASP A 36 0.10 3.73 -19.72
CA ASP A 36 0.12 3.04 -21.01
C ASP A 36 -1.29 3.08 -21.62
N PRO A 37 -1.58 4.07 -22.48
CA PRO A 37 -2.92 4.21 -23.06
C PRO A 37 -3.37 2.99 -23.87
N ASP A 38 -2.44 2.31 -24.55
CA ASP A 38 -2.77 1.14 -25.34
C ASP A 38 -3.21 -0.02 -24.46
N LEU A 39 -2.49 -0.25 -23.36
CA LEU A 39 -2.86 -1.28 -22.42
C LEU A 39 -4.19 -0.93 -21.73
N TRP A 40 -4.37 0.32 -21.34
CA TRP A 40 -5.61 0.77 -20.69
C TRP A 40 -6.81 0.58 -21.62
N SER A 41 -6.66 0.87 -22.91
CA SER A 41 -7.75 0.73 -23.88
C SER A 41 -8.20 -0.72 -24.08
N GLN A 42 -7.35 -1.69 -23.73
CA GLN A 42 -7.66 -3.11 -23.79
C GLN A 42 -8.48 -3.61 -22.60
N GLN A 43 -8.61 -2.79 -21.55
CA GLN A 43 -9.39 -3.18 -20.39
C GLN A 43 -10.87 -3.08 -20.70
N ASN A 44 -11.62 -4.10 -20.33
CA ASN A 44 -13.06 -4.15 -20.56
C ASN A 44 -13.82 -3.47 -19.43
N ASP A 45 -15.10 -3.15 -19.68
CA ASP A 45 -16.00 -2.60 -18.68
C ASP A 45 -16.42 -3.64 -17.63
N THR A 46 -15.72 -4.73 -17.55
CA THR A 46 -15.97 -5.79 -16.59
C THR A 46 -15.19 -5.53 -15.29
N ILE A 47 -15.65 -6.15 -14.23
CA ILE A 47 -14.95 -6.12 -12.96
C ILE A 47 -13.57 -6.75 -13.17
N TYR A 48 -12.52 -5.99 -12.83
CA TYR A 48 -11.16 -6.53 -12.84
C TYR A 48 -11.07 -7.60 -11.76
N ARG A 49 -10.85 -8.83 -12.18
CA ARG A 49 -10.66 -9.95 -11.27
C ARG A 49 -9.17 -10.18 -11.11
N ARG A 50 -8.73 -10.27 -9.88
CA ARG A 50 -7.31 -10.43 -9.56
C ARG A 50 -6.89 -11.86 -9.85
N PHE A 51 -6.50 -12.11 -11.07
CA PHE A 51 -5.76 -13.31 -11.44
C PHE A 51 -4.29 -12.97 -11.64
N GLY A 52 -3.81 -11.95 -10.94
CA GLY A 52 -2.42 -11.53 -11.01
C GLY A 52 -1.49 -12.59 -10.43
N THR A 53 -0.26 -12.60 -10.94
CA THR A 53 0.78 -13.45 -10.38
C THR A 53 1.12 -12.98 -8.98
N SER A 54 1.81 -13.83 -8.20
CA SER A 54 2.30 -13.44 -6.88
C SER A 54 3.25 -12.24 -6.97
N GLU A 55 3.97 -12.11 -8.08
CA GLU A 55 4.83 -10.95 -8.34
C GLU A 55 4.01 -9.67 -8.49
N GLN A 56 2.90 -9.72 -9.24
CA GLN A 56 2.02 -8.57 -9.40
C GLN A 56 1.37 -8.17 -8.08
N GLU A 57 0.98 -9.14 -7.27
CA GLU A 57 0.44 -8.85 -5.94
C GLU A 57 1.49 -8.21 -5.05
N TYR A 58 2.72 -8.68 -5.11
CA TYR A 58 3.84 -8.10 -4.36
C TYR A 58 4.06 -6.64 -4.80
N GLN A 59 4.08 -6.39 -6.11
CA GLN A 59 4.27 -5.05 -6.65
C GLN A 59 3.16 -4.09 -6.22
N ALA A 60 1.91 -4.55 -6.22
CA ALA A 60 0.76 -3.75 -5.76
C ALA A 60 0.86 -3.44 -4.27
N ASN A 61 1.33 -4.39 -3.46
CA ASN A 61 1.56 -4.17 -2.03
C ASN A 61 2.67 -3.15 -1.80
N GLU A 62 3.76 -3.24 -2.56
CA GLU A 62 4.86 -2.27 -2.46
C GLU A 62 4.41 -0.87 -2.87
N PHE A 63 3.61 -0.78 -3.93
CA PHE A 63 3.03 0.49 -4.35
C PHE A 63 2.17 1.09 -3.24
N ALA A 64 1.30 0.26 -2.65
CA ALA A 64 0.42 0.71 -1.58
C ALA A 64 1.20 1.20 -0.36
N ALA A 65 2.23 0.44 0.04
CA ALA A 65 3.05 0.80 1.18
C ALA A 65 3.80 2.11 0.94
N ALA A 66 4.35 2.30 -0.25
CA ALA A 66 5.08 3.52 -0.59
C ALA A 66 4.14 4.73 -0.65
N LEU A 67 2.93 4.54 -1.17
CA LEU A 67 1.94 5.62 -1.26
C LEU A 67 1.48 6.06 0.12
N LEU A 68 1.17 5.11 1.00
CA LEU A 68 0.61 5.40 2.32
C LEU A 68 1.66 5.78 3.36
N MET A 69 2.89 5.27 3.19
CA MET A 69 3.98 5.47 4.15
C MET A 69 5.25 5.89 3.42
N PRO A 70 5.31 7.15 2.92
CA PRO A 70 6.50 7.63 2.23
C PRO A 70 7.76 7.46 3.08
N GLN A 71 8.87 7.11 2.45
CA GLN A 71 10.10 6.74 3.15
C GLN A 71 10.59 7.83 4.11
N LYS A 72 10.62 9.08 3.68
CA LYS A 72 11.08 10.19 4.51
C LYS A 72 10.23 10.35 5.76
N GLU A 73 8.92 10.32 5.58
CA GLU A 73 7.98 10.47 6.67
C GLU A 73 8.04 9.29 7.63
N TYR A 74 8.22 8.09 7.08
CA TYR A 74 8.37 6.88 7.87
C TYR A 74 9.60 6.98 8.78
N LEU A 75 10.73 7.38 8.23
CA LEU A 75 11.94 7.53 9.01
C LEU A 75 11.77 8.56 10.13
N SER A 76 11.11 9.67 9.82
CA SER A 76 10.83 10.70 10.80
C SER A 76 10.00 10.17 11.97
N GLU A 77 8.94 9.41 11.68
CA GLU A 77 8.10 8.82 12.71
C GLU A 77 8.80 7.71 13.47
N LEU A 78 9.65 6.95 12.81
CA LEU A 78 10.44 5.91 13.47
C LEU A 78 11.38 6.53 14.51
N LEU A 79 12.08 7.59 14.15
CA LEU A 79 13.00 8.27 15.06
C LEU A 79 12.26 8.92 16.24
N ARG A 80 11.06 9.44 15.99
CA ARG A 80 10.22 10.02 17.05
C ARG A 80 9.77 8.97 18.07
N ASN A 81 9.52 7.75 17.63
CA ASN A 81 8.96 6.68 18.45
C ASN A 81 10.01 5.66 18.90
N LYS A 82 11.28 5.99 18.71
CA LYS A 82 12.38 5.14 19.13
C LYS A 82 12.70 5.38 20.60
N THR A 83 12.82 4.32 21.36
CA THR A 83 13.20 4.39 22.77
C THR A 83 14.73 4.39 22.92
N ASP A 84 15.23 4.72 24.12
CA ASP A 84 16.67 4.80 24.39
C ASP A 84 17.38 3.45 24.20
N ASP A 85 16.65 2.34 24.39
CA ASP A 85 17.21 1.01 24.22
C ASP A 85 17.13 0.50 22.75
N GLY A 86 16.74 1.38 21.83
CA GLY A 86 16.71 1.05 20.42
C GLY A 86 15.44 0.35 19.94
N LYS A 87 14.43 0.25 20.79
CA LYS A 87 13.14 -0.32 20.40
C LYS A 87 12.24 0.74 19.79
N VAL A 88 11.31 0.29 18.96
CA VAL A 88 10.38 1.18 18.27
C VAL A 88 8.96 0.75 18.54
N CYS A 89 8.10 1.73 18.83
CA CYS A 89 6.67 1.46 19.05
C CYS A 89 5.96 1.45 17.69
N ILE A 90 5.74 0.26 17.14
CA ILE A 90 5.11 0.10 15.82
C ILE A 90 3.68 0.62 15.81
N SER A 91 2.94 0.44 16.90
CA SER A 91 1.54 0.90 16.95
C SER A 91 1.41 2.40 16.80
N GLU A 92 2.38 3.18 17.31
CA GLU A 92 2.36 4.64 17.15
C GLU A 92 2.62 5.03 15.69
N ILE A 93 3.53 4.34 15.01
CA ILE A 93 3.79 4.56 13.60
C ILE A 93 2.55 4.19 12.77
N ALA A 94 1.94 3.04 13.08
CA ALA A 94 0.74 2.59 12.40
C ALA A 94 -0.40 3.61 12.55
N ASP A 95 -0.58 4.13 13.76
CA ASP A 95 -1.62 5.13 14.02
C ASP A 95 -1.38 6.42 13.25
N TYR A 96 -0.12 6.85 13.15
CA TYR A 96 0.22 8.05 12.40
C TYR A 96 -0.19 7.93 10.93
N PHE A 97 0.09 6.78 10.31
CA PHE A 97 -0.20 6.56 8.90
C PHE A 97 -1.59 5.97 8.65
N HIS A 98 -2.36 5.69 9.70
CA HIS A 98 -3.69 5.07 9.60
C HIS A 98 -3.64 3.72 8.88
N VAL A 99 -2.65 2.92 9.23
CA VAL A 99 -2.48 1.57 8.68
C VAL A 99 -2.46 0.55 9.81
N SER A 100 -2.44 -0.74 9.46
CA SER A 100 -2.32 -1.81 10.47
C SER A 100 -0.89 -1.87 11.02
N ASN A 101 -0.75 -2.48 12.19
CA ASN A 101 0.58 -2.72 12.77
C ASN A 101 1.43 -3.58 11.83
N ALA A 102 0.82 -4.58 11.19
CA ALA A 102 1.53 -5.44 10.25
C ALA A 102 2.06 -4.64 9.06
N ALA A 103 1.24 -3.74 8.50
CA ALA A 103 1.66 -2.90 7.38
C ALA A 103 2.82 -1.99 7.77
N ALA A 104 2.73 -1.35 8.94
CA ALA A 104 3.80 -0.47 9.42
C ALA A 104 5.10 -1.24 9.69
N GLY A 105 5.00 -2.42 10.28
CA GLY A 105 6.16 -3.27 10.55
C GLY A 105 6.82 -3.76 9.26
N ASN A 106 6.02 -4.23 8.31
CA ASN A 106 6.52 -4.70 7.02
C ASN A 106 7.21 -3.58 6.24
N ARG A 107 6.67 -2.37 6.28
CA ARG A 107 7.28 -1.21 5.63
C ARG A 107 8.66 -0.94 6.21
N GLY A 108 8.79 -0.96 7.54
CA GLY A 108 10.07 -0.75 8.20
C GLY A 108 11.10 -1.80 7.82
N LYS A 109 10.68 -3.06 7.71
CA LYS A 109 11.56 -4.15 7.28
C LYS A 109 11.98 -3.98 5.83
N PHE A 110 11.05 -3.64 4.96
CA PHE A 110 11.35 -3.41 3.55
C PHE A 110 12.36 -2.28 3.37
N LEU A 111 12.20 -1.19 4.12
CA LEU A 111 13.10 -0.04 4.05
C LEU A 111 14.46 -0.31 4.72
N GLY A 112 14.60 -1.43 5.42
CA GLY A 112 15.84 -1.78 6.10
C GLY A 112 16.01 -1.15 7.47
N TYR A 113 14.97 -0.53 8.01
CA TYR A 113 15.03 0.11 9.33
C TYR A 113 14.72 -0.84 10.48
N LEU A 114 14.01 -1.94 10.21
CA LEU A 114 13.64 -2.96 11.18
C LEU A 114 14.15 -4.31 10.73
N ILE A 115 14.36 -5.17 11.73
CA ILE A 115 14.86 -6.53 11.48
C ILE A 115 13.71 -7.50 11.26
#